data_840c44de4d548d708963de87ba687bf5
#
_entry.id   840c44de4d548d708963de87ba687bf5
#
_cell.length_a   1.000
_cell.length_b   1.000
_cell.length_c   1.000
_cell.angle_alpha   90.00
_cell.angle_beta   90.00
_cell.angle_gamma   90.00
#
_symmetry.space_group_name_H-M   'P 1'
#
loop_
_entity.id
_entity.type
_entity.pdbx_description
1 polymer ?
#
loop_
_entity_poly.entity_id
_entity_poly.type
_entity_poly.pdbx_seq_one_letter_code
_entity_poly.pdbx_strand_id
1 'polypeptide(L)'
;CFFSPTCEHCMETGKQITVLSKKYPGLIPEVRILFMDESDNGSEKEIKDYFNFIAKEYTYKVLSIEDFVPLFWGEKDFPGVMYLYEGKEQIFFDGNGENEFNTSKLLQEIKREY
;
A
#
# COMPACT_ATOMS: atom_id res chain seq x y z
N CYS A 1 3.12 1.09 -1.51
CA CYS A 1 1.86 1.40 -0.83
C CYS A 1 2.01 2.65 0.01
N PHE A 2 1.02 3.51 -0.02
CA PHE A 2 0.95 4.74 0.77
C PHE A 2 -0.14 4.57 1.81
N PHE A 3 0.23 4.26 3.03
CA PHE A 3 -0.71 3.88 4.08
C PHE A 3 -0.55 4.74 5.33
N SER A 4 -1.64 4.85 6.08
CA SER A 4 -1.61 5.24 7.48
C SER A 4 -1.74 3.96 8.32
N PRO A 5 -0.93 3.77 9.36
CA PRO A 5 -0.99 2.52 10.13
C PRO A 5 -2.28 2.33 10.93
N THR A 6 -3.07 3.38 11.12
CA THR A 6 -4.36 3.32 11.86
C THR A 6 -5.57 3.35 10.93
N CYS A 7 -5.38 3.40 9.62
CA CYS A 7 -6.47 3.46 8.65
C CYS A 7 -7.05 2.06 8.40
N GLU A 8 -8.33 1.88 8.65
CA GLU A 8 -9.01 0.58 8.47
C GLU A 8 -8.96 0.10 7.01
N HIS A 9 -9.17 0.99 6.06
CA HIS A 9 -9.11 0.65 4.63
C HIS A 9 -7.69 0.28 4.20
N CYS A 10 -6.67 0.90 4.81
CA CYS A 10 -5.28 0.53 4.59
C CYS A 10 -5.00 -0.89 5.12
N MET A 11 -5.59 -1.24 6.26
CA MET A 11 -5.46 -2.58 6.84
C MET A 11 -6.12 -3.63 5.94
N GLU A 12 -7.31 -3.36 5.45
CA GLU A 12 -8.01 -4.24 4.53
C GLU A 12 -7.24 -4.43 3.22
N THR A 13 -6.74 -3.34 2.65
CA THR A 13 -5.94 -3.38 1.42
C THR A 13 -4.66 -4.18 1.61
N GLY A 14 -3.94 -3.96 2.71
CA GLY A 14 -2.74 -4.73 3.04
C GLY A 14 -3.03 -6.21 3.20
N LYS A 15 -4.17 -6.55 3.78
CA LYS A 15 -4.60 -7.94 3.92
C LYS A 15 -4.92 -8.57 2.56
N GLN A 16 -5.58 -7.85 1.66
CA GLN A 16 -5.85 -8.32 0.31
C GLN A 16 -4.55 -8.57 -0.46
N ILE A 17 -3.57 -7.67 -0.36
CA ILE A 17 -2.25 -7.85 -0.99
C ILE A 17 -1.56 -9.09 -0.42
N THR A 18 -1.63 -9.30 0.88
CA THR A 18 -1.04 -10.47 1.54
C THR A 18 -1.69 -11.77 1.05
N VAL A 19 -3.01 -11.80 0.91
CA VAL A 19 -3.73 -12.95 0.36
C VAL A 19 -3.28 -13.25 -1.07
N LEU A 20 -3.14 -12.21 -1.90
CA LEU A 20 -2.64 -12.35 -3.27
C LEU A 20 -1.22 -12.91 -3.29
N SER A 21 -0.34 -12.41 -2.42
CA SER A 21 1.04 -12.87 -2.34
C SER A 21 1.14 -14.35 -1.98
N LYS A 22 0.24 -14.83 -1.13
CA LYS A 22 0.19 -16.25 -0.75
C LYS A 22 -0.45 -17.12 -1.83
N LYS A 23 -1.46 -16.59 -2.53
CA LYS A 23 -2.17 -17.32 -3.60
C LYS A 23 -1.36 -17.43 -4.87
N TYR A 24 -0.57 -16.42 -5.19
CA TYR A 24 0.24 -16.37 -6.42
C TYR A 24 1.71 -16.11 -6.08
N PRO A 25 2.39 -17.06 -5.42
CA PRO A 25 3.80 -16.87 -5.08
C PRO A 25 4.64 -16.72 -6.35
N GLY A 26 5.54 -15.74 -6.33
CA GLY A 26 6.39 -15.44 -7.47
C GLY A 26 5.76 -14.55 -8.55
N LEU A 27 4.46 -14.33 -8.53
CA LEU A 27 3.78 -13.42 -9.46
C LEU A 27 3.70 -11.99 -8.91
N ILE A 28 3.41 -11.86 -7.61
CA ILE A 28 3.27 -10.55 -6.98
C ILE A 28 4.65 -9.94 -6.78
N PRO A 29 4.88 -8.70 -7.26
CA PRO A 29 6.18 -8.06 -7.11
C PRO A 29 6.48 -7.71 -5.65
N GLU A 30 7.71 -7.25 -5.40
CA GLU A 30 8.09 -6.78 -4.07
C GLU A 30 7.15 -5.68 -3.59
N VAL A 31 6.65 -5.85 -2.39
CA VAL A 31 5.77 -4.86 -1.75
C VAL A 31 6.59 -4.00 -0.80
N ARG A 32 6.47 -2.69 -0.93
CA ARG A 32 7.09 -1.72 -0.03
C ARG A 32 6.01 -0.78 0.46
N ILE A 33 6.03 -0.46 1.74
CA ILE A 33 5.03 0.40 2.35
C ILE A 33 5.68 1.68 2.85
N LEU A 34 5.07 2.81 2.50
CA LEU A 34 5.40 4.10 3.09
C LEU A 34 4.27 4.45 4.06
N PHE A 35 4.59 4.47 5.34
CA PHE A 35 3.64 4.88 6.38
C PHE A 35 3.79 6.37 6.67
N MET A 36 2.67 7.06 6.76
CA MET A 36 2.65 8.42 7.25
C MET A 36 2.68 8.41 8.79
N ASP A 37 3.62 9.14 9.38
CA ASP A 37 3.71 9.25 10.83
C ASP A 37 2.66 10.24 11.34
N GLU A 38 1.63 9.71 11.96
CA GLU A 38 0.52 10.49 12.55
C GLU A 38 0.66 10.63 14.06
N SER A 39 1.68 10.02 14.66
CA SER A 39 1.84 9.90 16.11
C SER A 39 3.01 10.72 16.61
N ASP A 40 2.79 11.54 17.64
CA ASP A 40 3.85 12.30 18.31
C ASP A 40 4.82 11.40 19.09
N ASN A 41 4.42 10.16 19.36
CA ASN A 41 5.17 9.19 20.16
C ASN A 41 5.81 8.07 19.34
N GLY A 42 5.83 8.22 18.00
CA GLY A 42 6.32 7.19 17.10
C GLY A 42 5.24 6.16 16.79
N SER A 43 5.36 5.59 15.61
CA SER A 43 4.35 4.70 15.05
C SER A 43 4.69 3.22 15.22
N GLU A 44 5.70 2.88 16.02
CA GLU A 44 6.18 1.49 16.11
C GLU A 44 5.09 0.52 16.54
N LYS A 45 4.29 0.89 17.53
CA LYS A 45 3.22 0.03 18.02
C LYS A 45 2.11 -0.13 16.97
N GLU A 46 1.69 0.97 16.37
CA GLU A 46 0.65 0.95 15.34
C GLU A 46 1.11 0.15 14.13
N ILE A 47 2.36 0.28 13.72
CA ILE A 47 2.93 -0.47 12.60
C ILE A 47 3.00 -1.96 12.93
N LYS A 48 3.41 -2.29 14.14
CA LYS A 48 3.45 -3.69 14.60
C LYS A 48 2.04 -4.30 14.61
N ASP A 49 1.07 -3.58 15.11
CA ASP A 49 -0.34 -4.00 15.11
C ASP A 49 -0.86 -4.15 13.68
N TYR A 50 -0.47 -3.25 12.78
CA TYR A 50 -0.81 -3.32 11.37
C TYR A 50 -0.30 -4.63 10.73
N PHE A 51 0.98 -4.96 10.92
CA PHE A 51 1.54 -6.17 10.36
C PHE A 51 0.95 -7.43 10.98
N ASN A 52 0.60 -7.39 12.28
CA ASN A 52 -0.10 -8.50 12.93
C ASN A 52 -1.48 -8.71 12.30
N PHE A 53 -2.19 -7.64 12.00
CA PHE A 53 -3.51 -7.72 11.36
C PHE A 53 -3.44 -8.34 9.97
N ILE A 54 -2.50 -7.87 9.13
CA ILE A 54 -2.38 -8.37 7.76
C ILE A 54 -1.63 -9.70 7.67
N ALA A 55 -1.06 -10.18 8.78
CA ALA A 55 -0.37 -11.46 8.92
C ALA A 55 0.90 -11.60 8.05
N LYS A 56 1.57 -10.47 7.80
CA LYS A 56 2.86 -10.47 7.09
C LYS A 56 3.58 -9.15 7.32
N GLU A 57 4.90 -9.20 7.44
CA GLU A 57 5.74 -8.01 7.46
C GLU A 57 6.27 -7.72 6.07
N TYR A 58 6.26 -6.44 5.71
CA TYR A 58 6.85 -5.95 4.47
C TYR A 58 7.94 -4.93 4.77
N THR A 59 8.83 -4.74 3.83
CA THR A 59 9.78 -3.62 3.88
C THR A 59 8.98 -2.31 3.94
N TYR A 60 9.30 -1.46 4.91
CA TYR A 60 8.57 -0.22 5.08
C TYR A 60 9.50 0.92 5.47
N LYS A 61 9.01 2.14 5.30
CA LYS A 61 9.63 3.35 5.79
C LYS A 61 8.55 4.25 6.36
N VAL A 62 8.85 4.92 7.46
CA VAL A 62 7.96 5.91 8.07
C VAL A 62 8.41 7.29 7.63
N LEU A 63 7.49 8.06 7.07
CA LEU A 63 7.74 9.43 6.64
C LEU A 63 6.94 10.41 7.50
N SER A 64 7.54 11.54 7.82
CA SER A 64 6.79 12.64 8.42
C SER A 64 5.66 13.07 7.48
N ILE A 65 4.65 13.74 8.04
CA ILE A 65 3.57 14.31 7.21
C ILE A 65 4.15 15.23 6.13
N GLU A 66 5.16 16.03 6.47
CA GLU A 66 5.80 16.94 5.54
C GLU A 66 6.48 16.26 4.36
N ASP A 67 7.07 15.09 4.59
CA ASP A 67 7.74 14.31 3.54
C ASP A 67 6.74 13.43 2.77
N PHE A 68 5.70 12.95 3.43
CA PHE A 68 4.71 12.04 2.86
C PHE A 68 3.74 12.75 1.91
N VAL A 69 3.22 13.89 2.33
CA VAL A 69 2.18 14.63 1.59
C VAL A 69 2.59 14.95 0.14
N PRO A 70 3.81 15.44 -0.14
CA PRO A 70 4.20 15.71 -1.54
C PRO A 70 4.20 14.48 -2.44
N LEU A 71 4.38 13.28 -1.88
CA LEU A 71 4.38 12.04 -2.64
C LEU A 71 2.98 11.52 -2.93
N PHE A 72 2.01 11.88 -2.08
CA PHE A 72 0.65 11.33 -2.12
C PHE A 72 -0.41 12.40 -2.37
N TRP A 73 0.00 13.64 -2.55
CA TRP A 73 -0.91 14.79 -2.62
C TRP A 73 -1.71 14.84 -3.93
N GLY A 74 -2.77 15.63 -3.90
CA GLY A 74 -3.71 15.83 -4.98
C GLY A 74 -5.09 15.36 -4.54
N GLU A 75 -5.87 14.81 -5.45
CA GLU A 75 -7.21 14.27 -5.17
C GLU A 75 -7.17 12.84 -4.65
N LYS A 76 -6.03 12.39 -4.11
CA LYS A 76 -5.83 11.02 -3.65
C LYS A 76 -6.16 10.88 -2.18
N ASP A 77 -6.79 9.77 -1.83
CA ASP A 77 -7.12 9.39 -0.46
C ASP A 77 -6.48 8.06 -0.08
N PHE A 78 -6.29 7.82 1.21
CA PHE A 78 -5.87 6.52 1.70
C PHE A 78 -6.92 5.45 1.41
N PRO A 79 -6.52 4.22 1.13
CA PRO A 79 -5.14 3.77 0.92
C PRO A 79 -4.67 4.04 -0.52
N GLY A 80 -3.37 4.30 -0.68
CA GLY A 80 -2.75 4.43 -1.98
C GLY A 80 -1.93 3.19 -2.32
N VAL A 81 -2.10 2.63 -3.52
CA VAL A 81 -1.31 1.51 -4.01
C VAL A 81 -0.84 1.82 -5.43
N MET A 82 0.48 1.88 -5.60
CA MET A 82 1.10 2.14 -6.89
C MET A 82 1.83 0.88 -7.36
N TYR A 83 1.54 0.42 -8.57
CA TYR A 83 2.30 -0.64 -9.21
C TYR A 83 3.33 -0.01 -10.14
N LEU A 84 4.60 -0.36 -9.91
CA LEU A 84 5.72 0.09 -10.73
C LEU A 84 6.28 -1.08 -11.53
N TYR A 85 6.60 -0.83 -12.79
CA TYR A 85 7.32 -1.78 -13.64
C TYR A 85 8.52 -1.05 -14.24
N GLU A 86 9.71 -1.56 -13.94
CA GLU A 86 10.98 -0.93 -14.35
C GLU A 86 11.07 0.54 -13.93
N GLY A 87 10.57 0.84 -12.71
CA GLY A 87 10.60 2.18 -12.15
C GLY A 87 9.53 3.12 -12.67
N LYS A 88 8.63 2.64 -13.54
CA LYS A 88 7.55 3.46 -14.10
C LYS A 88 6.20 3.08 -13.51
N GLU A 89 5.43 4.09 -13.13
CA GLU A 89 4.07 3.90 -12.64
C GLU A 89 3.18 3.33 -13.75
N GLN A 90 2.53 2.21 -13.48
CA GLN A 90 1.61 1.56 -14.39
C GLN A 90 0.16 1.79 -13.99
N ILE A 91 -0.13 1.70 -12.71
CA ILE A 91 -1.47 1.94 -12.18
C ILE A 91 -1.34 2.48 -10.76
N PHE A 92 -2.26 3.35 -10.37
CA PHE A 92 -2.34 3.89 -9.03
C PHE A 92 -3.77 3.79 -8.53
N PHE A 93 -3.96 3.03 -7.45
CA PHE A 93 -5.23 2.95 -6.75
C PHE A 93 -5.22 3.90 -5.55
N ASP A 94 -6.35 4.52 -5.25
CA ASP A 94 -6.50 5.33 -4.04
C ASP A 94 -7.87 5.10 -3.40
N GLY A 95 -8.22 5.85 -2.37
CA GLY A 95 -9.47 5.69 -1.65
C GLY A 95 -10.68 6.35 -2.29
N ASN A 96 -10.53 6.93 -3.49
CA ASN A 96 -11.64 7.59 -4.20
C ASN A 96 -12.44 6.59 -5.03
N GLY A 97 -13.64 6.30 -4.60
CA GLY A 97 -14.71 5.56 -5.28
C GLY A 97 -14.31 4.65 -6.45
N GLU A 98 -14.27 5.19 -7.65
CA GLU A 98 -13.99 4.42 -8.86
C GLU A 98 -12.55 3.94 -8.97
N ASN A 99 -11.65 4.53 -8.23
CA ASN A 99 -10.22 4.22 -8.27
C ASN A 99 -9.75 3.39 -7.08
N GLU A 100 -10.67 2.81 -6.32
CA GLU A 100 -10.33 1.96 -5.17
C GLU A 100 -9.52 0.74 -5.58
N PHE A 101 -8.68 0.28 -4.66
CA PHE A 101 -7.88 -0.93 -4.86
C PHE A 101 -8.78 -2.11 -5.25
N ASN A 102 -8.39 -2.77 -6.34
CA ASN A 102 -9.12 -3.91 -6.88
C ASN A 102 -8.11 -4.99 -7.26
N THR A 103 -8.24 -6.14 -6.63
CA THR A 103 -7.29 -7.24 -6.83
C THR A 103 -7.27 -7.74 -8.27
N SER A 104 -8.44 -7.80 -8.93
CA SER A 104 -8.53 -8.25 -10.33
C SER A 104 -7.83 -7.27 -11.27
N LYS A 105 -8.00 -5.98 -11.08
CA LYS A 105 -7.32 -4.95 -11.88
C LYS A 105 -5.82 -4.99 -11.67
N LEU A 106 -5.37 -5.18 -10.43
CA LEU A 106 -3.94 -5.30 -10.14
C LEU A 106 -3.35 -6.52 -10.83
N LEU A 107 -4.01 -7.67 -10.76
CA LEU A 107 -3.54 -8.89 -11.41
C LEU A 107 -3.50 -8.74 -12.93
N GLN A 108 -4.47 -8.10 -13.54
CA GLN A 108 -4.47 -7.83 -14.97
C GLN A 108 -3.26 -6.99 -15.36
N GLU A 109 -2.94 -5.96 -14.57
CA GLU A 109 -1.80 -5.09 -14.84
C GLU A 109 -0.47 -5.85 -14.68
N ILE A 110 -0.33 -6.67 -13.65
CA ILE A 110 0.87 -7.47 -13.41
C ILE A 110 1.10 -8.49 -14.54
N LYS A 111 0.03 -9.10 -15.05
CA LYS A 111 0.10 -10.10 -16.13
C LYS A 111 0.24 -9.49 -17.52
N ARG A 112 0.12 -8.18 -17.62
CA ARG A 112 0.25 -7.49 -18.91
C ARG A 112 1.66 -7.61 -19.45
N GLU A 113 1.79 -7.85 -20.75
CA GLU A 113 3.07 -7.84 -21.42
C GLU A 113 3.52 -6.41 -21.76
N TYR A 114 4.75 -6.09 -21.40
CA TYR A 114 5.34 -4.78 -21.67
C TYR A 114 6.50 -4.88 -22.64
#